data_11bd9c4567355931641519c5583a820a
#
_entry.id   11bd9c4567355931641519c5583a820a
#
_cell.length_a   1.000
_cell.length_b   1.000
_cell.length_c   1.000
_cell.angle_alpha   90.00
_cell.angle_beta   90.00
_cell.angle_gamma   90.00
#
_symmetry.space_group_name_H-M   'P 1'
#
loop_
_entity.id
_entity.type
_entity.pdbx_description
1 polymer ?
#
loop_
_entity_poly.entity_id
_entity_poly.type
_entity_poly.pdbx_seq_one_letter_code
_entity_poly.pdbx_strand_id
1 'polypeptide(L)'
;MWVWSKLSGVKWADAWEERFYGNPNSVISEIKGGKSIRVEVYCETEKGACEIQEQFGGSVRKLKNQNWVAMSAPKTEPLMIRNRLVISQVEVDPAKYPGRDVIVVPPEMAFGTGDHPTTSSCLRRIVDHAGDLKAGWSFLDLGTGSGVLAIAARLLGAGPVEAFDFDAKAVEIANLNASRNGVADLAIFEADVFTWKNRKKFEVVAANLFSTVLIEALPLIRKWVKPAGRLILSGILFEQWVEVCAKAEECGFIFLDHKRKGKWVTASFDAP
;
A
#
# COMPACT_ATOMS: atom_id res chain seq x y z
N MET A 1 18.77 11.14 -19.42
CA MET A 1 18.34 10.10 -18.49
C MET A 1 18.81 8.74 -19.01
N TRP A 2 19.21 7.86 -18.13
CA TRP A 2 19.66 6.51 -18.41
C TRP A 2 18.71 5.52 -17.73
N VAL A 3 18.54 4.34 -18.29
CA VAL A 3 17.78 3.26 -17.66
C VAL A 3 18.62 1.99 -17.60
N TRP A 4 18.73 1.46 -16.41
CA TRP A 4 19.14 0.09 -16.20
C TRP A 4 17.94 -0.82 -16.28
N SER A 5 18.07 -1.98 -16.93
CA SER A 5 16.98 -2.95 -16.98
C SER A 5 17.49 -4.39 -16.87
N LYS A 6 16.69 -5.23 -16.19
CA LYS A 6 16.95 -6.66 -16.04
C LYS A 6 15.68 -7.48 -16.19
N LEU A 7 15.78 -8.60 -16.89
CA LEU A 7 14.73 -9.62 -16.89
C LEU A 7 14.96 -10.58 -15.72
N SER A 8 13.90 -10.87 -14.99
CA SER A 8 13.93 -11.81 -13.87
C SER A 8 12.70 -12.70 -13.88
N GLY A 9 12.76 -13.85 -13.22
CA GLY A 9 11.58 -14.69 -13.05
C GLY A 9 10.57 -14.01 -12.11
N VAL A 10 9.29 -14.21 -12.38
CA VAL A 10 8.18 -13.62 -11.58
C VAL A 10 8.28 -13.97 -10.09
N LYS A 11 8.84 -15.13 -9.76
CA LYS A 11 9.07 -15.56 -8.37
C LYS A 11 10.01 -14.65 -7.56
N TRP A 12 10.77 -13.80 -8.22
CA TRP A 12 11.69 -12.84 -7.60
C TRP A 12 11.14 -11.42 -7.56
N ALA A 13 9.86 -11.21 -7.92
CA ALA A 13 9.28 -9.89 -8.01
C ALA A 13 9.38 -9.13 -6.67
N ASP A 14 9.02 -9.78 -5.56
CA ASP A 14 9.11 -9.18 -4.23
C ASP A 14 10.53 -8.81 -3.82
N ALA A 15 11.49 -9.71 -4.08
CA ALA A 15 12.88 -9.43 -3.78
C ALA A 15 13.41 -8.21 -4.55
N TRP A 16 12.87 -7.93 -5.74
CA TRP A 16 13.18 -6.73 -6.47
C TRP A 16 12.41 -5.51 -5.97
N GLU A 17 11.14 -5.66 -5.59
CA GLU A 17 10.33 -4.61 -4.96
C GLU A 17 10.93 -4.18 -3.62
N GLU A 18 11.35 -5.13 -2.78
CA GLU A 18 12.03 -4.88 -1.51
C GLU A 18 13.38 -4.18 -1.71
N ARG A 19 14.18 -4.63 -2.70
CA ARG A 19 15.51 -4.08 -2.95
C ARG A 19 15.50 -2.65 -3.45
N PHE A 20 14.50 -2.29 -4.23
CA PHE A 20 14.32 -0.93 -4.75
C PHE A 20 13.19 -0.19 -4.04
N TYR A 21 12.79 -0.68 -2.86
CA TYR A 21 11.80 -0.01 -2.04
C TYR A 21 12.22 1.43 -1.74
N GLY A 22 11.27 2.36 -1.85
CA GLY A 22 11.55 3.80 -1.67
C GLY A 22 12.33 4.45 -2.83
N ASN A 23 12.74 3.71 -3.86
CA ASN A 23 13.32 4.30 -5.06
C ASN A 23 12.21 4.69 -6.06
N PRO A 24 11.88 5.99 -6.19
CA PRO A 24 10.79 6.45 -7.05
C PRO A 24 11.06 6.22 -8.53
N ASN A 25 12.31 5.94 -8.88
CA ASN A 25 12.77 5.74 -10.24
C ASN A 25 12.82 4.26 -10.63
N SER A 26 12.31 3.36 -9.78
CA SER A 26 12.24 1.93 -10.09
C SER A 26 10.86 1.52 -10.59
N VAL A 27 10.82 0.68 -11.62
CA VAL A 27 9.59 0.13 -12.19
C VAL A 27 9.75 -1.37 -12.37
N ILE A 28 8.80 -2.14 -11.86
CA ILE A 28 8.73 -3.58 -12.07
C ILE A 28 7.46 -3.89 -12.84
N SER A 29 7.60 -4.46 -14.02
CA SER A 29 6.49 -4.77 -14.92
C SER A 29 6.48 -6.24 -15.33
N GLU A 30 5.31 -6.87 -15.32
CA GLU A 30 5.13 -8.22 -15.85
C GLU A 30 5.21 -8.22 -17.38
N ILE A 31 5.89 -9.23 -17.93
CA ILE A 31 5.96 -9.44 -19.37
C ILE A 31 4.81 -10.36 -19.79
N LYS A 32 4.22 -10.10 -20.97
CA LYS A 32 3.17 -10.94 -21.55
C LYS A 32 3.57 -12.41 -21.50
N GLY A 33 2.78 -13.23 -20.77
CA GLY A 33 3.03 -14.65 -20.54
C GLY A 33 3.26 -15.03 -19.09
N GLY A 34 3.35 -14.05 -18.15
CA GLY A 34 3.29 -14.28 -16.69
C GLY A 34 4.45 -15.03 -16.04
N LYS A 35 5.52 -15.36 -16.79
CA LYS A 35 6.67 -16.11 -16.25
C LYS A 35 7.88 -15.24 -15.91
N SER A 36 7.91 -14.01 -16.40
CA SER A 36 9.03 -13.09 -16.25
C SER A 36 8.54 -11.67 -15.94
N ILE A 37 9.38 -10.96 -15.20
CA ILE A 37 9.23 -9.54 -14.92
C ILE A 37 10.38 -8.78 -15.56
N ARG A 38 10.16 -7.51 -15.86
CA ARG A 38 11.21 -6.56 -16.18
C ARG A 38 11.34 -5.59 -15.01
N VAL A 39 12.55 -5.50 -14.49
CA VAL A 39 12.94 -4.52 -13.49
C VAL A 39 13.69 -3.40 -14.22
N GLU A 40 13.26 -2.17 -14.07
CA GLU A 40 13.89 -0.98 -14.65
C GLU A 40 14.16 0.04 -13.55
N VAL A 41 15.35 0.65 -13.57
CA VAL A 41 15.70 1.77 -12.70
C VAL A 41 16.20 2.92 -13.57
N TYR A 42 15.58 4.06 -13.38
CA TYR A 42 15.86 5.26 -14.15
C TYR A 42 16.86 6.13 -13.40
N CYS A 43 18.00 6.44 -14.04
CA CYS A 43 19.11 7.17 -13.45
C CYS A 43 19.33 8.48 -14.20
N GLU A 44 19.66 9.54 -13.48
CA GLU A 44 20.01 10.83 -14.09
C GLU A 44 21.33 10.73 -14.88
N THR A 45 22.27 9.92 -14.38
CA THR A 45 23.61 9.76 -14.93
C THR A 45 23.85 8.34 -15.45
N GLU A 46 24.74 8.21 -16.42
CA GLU A 46 25.24 6.93 -16.91
C GLU A 46 25.92 6.13 -15.81
N LYS A 47 26.73 6.82 -15.01
CA LYS A 47 27.48 6.23 -13.91
C LYS A 47 26.55 5.52 -12.92
N GLY A 48 25.47 6.18 -12.49
CA GLY A 48 24.49 5.59 -11.57
C GLY A 48 23.80 4.34 -12.13
N ALA A 49 23.52 4.33 -13.45
CA ALA A 49 22.96 3.14 -14.09
C ALA A 49 24.00 2.00 -14.21
N CYS A 50 25.26 2.32 -14.44
CA CYS A 50 26.34 1.33 -14.51
C CYS A 50 26.65 0.72 -13.15
N GLU A 51 26.60 1.48 -12.06
CA GLU A 51 26.77 0.98 -10.69
C GLU A 51 25.71 -0.10 -10.35
N ILE A 52 24.48 0.12 -10.78
CA ILE A 52 23.40 -0.88 -10.61
C ILE A 52 23.67 -2.10 -11.50
N GLN A 53 24.16 -1.90 -12.71
CA GLN A 53 24.53 -2.99 -13.63
C GLN A 53 25.68 -3.84 -13.08
N GLU A 54 26.70 -3.25 -12.49
CA GLU A 54 27.82 -3.96 -11.86
C GLU A 54 27.32 -4.86 -10.71
N GLN A 55 26.38 -4.36 -9.92
CA GLN A 55 25.86 -5.09 -8.78
C GLN A 55 24.90 -6.21 -9.17
N PHE A 56 24.07 -6.00 -10.17
CA PHE A 56 22.95 -6.91 -10.47
C PHE A 56 22.99 -7.52 -11.88
N GLY A 57 23.98 -7.18 -12.71
CA GLY A 57 23.94 -7.51 -14.13
C GLY A 57 22.81 -6.76 -14.86
N GLY A 58 22.37 -7.25 -16.00
CA GLY A 58 21.36 -6.59 -16.82
C GLY A 58 21.98 -5.69 -17.88
N SER A 59 21.24 -4.69 -18.36
CA SER A 59 21.66 -3.79 -19.43
C SER A 59 21.37 -2.33 -19.10
N VAL A 60 22.25 -1.44 -19.55
CA VAL A 60 22.08 0.01 -19.46
C VAL A 60 21.85 0.58 -20.85
N ARG A 61 20.89 1.48 -20.98
CA ARG A 61 20.63 2.21 -22.23
C ARG A 61 20.34 3.68 -21.98
N LYS A 62 20.78 4.55 -22.90
CA LYS A 62 20.37 5.96 -22.88
C LYS A 62 18.97 6.09 -23.44
N LEU A 63 18.09 6.75 -22.72
CA LEU A 63 16.76 7.07 -23.22
C LEU A 63 16.84 8.26 -24.17
N LYS A 64 16.44 8.04 -25.42
CA LYS A 64 16.12 9.15 -26.32
C LYS A 64 14.85 9.80 -25.79
N ASN A 65 14.84 11.15 -25.71
CA ASN A 65 13.69 11.94 -25.22
C ASN A 65 12.35 11.36 -25.71
N GLN A 66 11.72 10.54 -24.88
CA GLN A 66 10.34 10.12 -25.07
C GLN A 66 9.55 10.60 -23.86
N ASN A 67 8.38 11.15 -24.12
CA ASN A 67 7.47 11.79 -23.19
C ASN A 67 7.23 10.99 -21.90
N TRP A 68 8.02 11.24 -20.86
CA TRP A 68 7.80 10.74 -19.50
C TRP A 68 6.45 11.16 -18.95
N VAL A 69 5.99 12.35 -19.36
CA VAL A 69 4.68 12.89 -19.01
C VAL A 69 3.54 11.92 -19.41
N ALA A 70 3.71 11.16 -20.48
CA ALA A 70 2.67 10.22 -20.94
C ALA A 70 2.66 8.88 -20.17
N MET A 71 3.80 8.46 -19.57
CA MET A 71 3.86 7.23 -18.78
C MET A 71 3.49 7.44 -17.31
N SER A 72 3.62 8.67 -16.82
CA SER A 72 3.19 9.11 -15.49
C SER A 72 1.87 9.88 -15.53
N ALA A 73 1.16 9.85 -16.66
CA ALA A 73 -0.14 10.50 -16.74
C ALA A 73 -1.10 9.88 -15.71
N PRO A 74 -1.74 10.70 -14.86
CA PRO A 74 -2.71 10.21 -13.91
C PRO A 74 -3.81 9.42 -14.62
N LYS A 75 -4.26 8.33 -14.03
CA LYS A 75 -5.46 7.65 -14.52
C LYS A 75 -6.65 8.57 -14.33
N THR A 76 -7.31 8.91 -15.43
CA THR A 76 -8.46 9.81 -15.42
C THR A 76 -9.75 9.12 -14.98
N GLU A 77 -9.80 7.79 -15.03
CA GLU A 77 -10.96 7.02 -14.60
C GLU A 77 -10.88 6.69 -13.12
N PRO A 78 -11.77 7.25 -12.27
CA PRO A 78 -11.81 6.98 -10.86
C PRO A 78 -12.14 5.51 -10.56
N LEU A 79 -11.52 4.98 -9.51
CA LEU A 79 -11.77 3.63 -9.03
C LEU A 79 -12.93 3.62 -8.04
N MET A 80 -13.96 2.84 -8.34
CA MET A 80 -15.10 2.64 -7.45
C MET A 80 -14.80 1.55 -6.42
N ILE A 81 -14.92 1.89 -5.14
CA ILE A 81 -14.78 0.95 -4.01
C ILE A 81 -16.15 0.72 -3.39
N ARG A 82 -16.74 -0.42 -3.68
CA ARG A 82 -18.13 -0.71 -3.33
C ARG A 82 -19.07 0.41 -3.83
N ASN A 83 -20.10 0.72 -3.06
CA ASN A 83 -20.99 1.86 -3.29
C ASN A 83 -20.69 3.07 -2.38
N ARG A 84 -19.53 3.07 -1.70
CA ARG A 84 -19.21 4.03 -0.64
C ARG A 84 -18.09 5.00 -0.99
N LEU A 85 -17.04 4.55 -1.70
CA LEU A 85 -15.88 5.37 -1.99
C LEU A 85 -15.57 5.45 -3.48
N VAL A 86 -15.01 6.57 -3.87
CA VAL A 86 -14.41 6.82 -5.20
C VAL A 86 -12.98 7.27 -4.97
N ILE A 87 -12.02 6.57 -5.55
CA ILE A 87 -10.60 6.94 -5.48
C ILE A 87 -10.19 7.51 -6.84
N SER A 88 -9.68 8.72 -6.84
CA SER A 88 -9.24 9.40 -8.07
C SER A 88 -7.81 9.92 -7.93
N GLN A 89 -7.06 9.88 -9.02
CA GLN A 89 -5.72 10.46 -9.12
C GLN A 89 -5.75 11.93 -9.54
N VAL A 90 -6.90 12.42 -9.94
CA VAL A 90 -7.13 13.80 -10.35
C VAL A 90 -8.36 14.36 -9.66
N GLU A 91 -8.45 15.66 -9.58
CA GLU A 91 -9.66 16.33 -9.08
C GLU A 91 -10.87 15.93 -9.94
N VAL A 92 -11.95 15.56 -9.29
CA VAL A 92 -13.21 15.20 -9.91
C VAL A 92 -14.35 15.90 -9.18
N ASP A 93 -15.42 16.18 -9.90
CA ASP A 93 -16.63 16.77 -9.32
C ASP A 93 -17.37 15.71 -8.46
N PRO A 94 -17.46 15.88 -7.12
CA PRO A 94 -18.15 14.93 -6.24
C PRO A 94 -19.64 14.76 -6.59
N ALA A 95 -20.27 15.75 -7.20
CA ALA A 95 -21.68 15.68 -7.60
C ALA A 95 -21.95 14.56 -8.63
N LYS A 96 -20.93 14.11 -9.34
CA LYS A 96 -21.02 12.96 -10.25
C LYS A 96 -21.10 11.61 -9.54
N TYR A 97 -20.87 11.58 -8.22
CA TYR A 97 -20.81 10.36 -7.42
C TYR A 97 -21.73 10.45 -6.21
N PRO A 98 -23.05 10.60 -6.39
CA PRO A 98 -23.99 10.81 -5.29
C PRO A 98 -23.93 9.66 -4.28
N GLY A 99 -23.91 10.01 -2.99
CA GLY A 99 -23.85 9.06 -1.88
C GLY A 99 -22.51 8.35 -1.68
N ARG A 100 -21.44 8.84 -2.29
CA ARG A 100 -20.08 8.33 -2.14
C ARG A 100 -19.12 9.41 -1.70
N ASP A 101 -18.18 9.02 -0.85
CA ASP A 101 -17.06 9.89 -0.51
C ASP A 101 -15.99 9.79 -1.60
N VAL A 102 -15.54 10.94 -2.09
CA VAL A 102 -14.47 11.03 -3.09
C VAL A 102 -13.14 11.27 -2.38
N ILE A 103 -12.15 10.47 -2.71
CA ILE A 103 -10.78 10.58 -2.21
C ILE A 103 -9.86 10.86 -3.39
N VAL A 104 -9.17 11.99 -3.34
CA VAL A 104 -8.19 12.39 -4.37
C VAL A 104 -6.79 12.10 -3.86
N VAL A 105 -6.10 11.18 -4.54
CA VAL A 105 -4.71 10.80 -4.26
C VAL A 105 -3.93 10.87 -5.57
N PRO A 106 -3.26 11.99 -5.86
CA PRO A 106 -2.43 12.14 -7.04
C PRO A 106 -1.29 11.12 -7.07
N PRO A 107 -0.80 10.74 -8.25
CA PRO A 107 0.36 9.88 -8.38
C PRO A 107 1.61 10.67 -7.98
N GLU A 108 2.04 10.50 -6.75
CA GLU A 108 3.25 11.06 -6.17
C GLU A 108 4.24 9.93 -5.86
N MET A 109 5.37 10.27 -5.22
CA MET A 109 6.46 9.33 -4.91
C MET A 109 6.14 8.34 -3.76
N ALA A 110 4.91 8.35 -3.20
CA ALA A 110 4.48 7.39 -2.19
C ALA A 110 3.63 6.28 -2.81
N PHE A 111 3.80 5.06 -2.28
CA PHE A 111 2.99 3.90 -2.67
C PHE A 111 1.51 4.08 -2.26
N GLY A 112 0.59 3.50 -3.04
CA GLY A 112 -0.81 3.37 -2.62
C GLY A 112 -1.76 4.41 -3.20
N THR A 113 -1.63 4.78 -4.49
CA THR A 113 -2.60 5.65 -5.20
C THR A 113 -4.02 5.06 -5.33
N GLY A 114 -4.28 3.93 -4.68
CA GLY A 114 -5.60 3.27 -4.64
C GLY A 114 -5.85 2.25 -5.75
N ASP A 115 -5.20 2.36 -6.88
CA ASP A 115 -5.42 1.50 -8.06
C ASP A 115 -4.63 0.17 -8.00
N HIS A 116 -3.57 0.10 -7.17
CA HIS A 116 -2.86 -1.16 -6.98
C HIS A 116 -3.80 -2.25 -6.42
N PRO A 117 -3.67 -3.51 -6.86
CA PRO A 117 -4.52 -4.62 -6.40
C PRO A 117 -4.63 -4.76 -4.88
N THR A 118 -3.52 -4.58 -4.15
CA THR A 118 -3.46 -4.68 -2.69
C THR A 118 -4.22 -3.54 -2.02
N THR A 119 -3.95 -2.29 -2.40
CA THR A 119 -4.59 -1.09 -1.86
C THR A 119 -6.10 -1.11 -2.10
N SER A 120 -6.52 -1.38 -3.34
CA SER A 120 -7.95 -1.47 -3.68
C SER A 120 -8.67 -2.61 -2.94
N SER A 121 -7.96 -3.69 -2.59
CA SER A 121 -8.52 -4.80 -1.82
C SER A 121 -8.61 -4.44 -0.33
N CYS A 122 -7.63 -3.75 0.25
CA CYS A 122 -7.72 -3.19 1.61
C CYS A 122 -8.90 -2.22 1.74
N LEU A 123 -9.03 -1.28 0.81
CA LEU A 123 -10.15 -0.31 0.81
C LEU A 123 -11.51 -1.02 0.81
N ARG A 124 -11.70 -2.09 0.00
CA ARG A 124 -12.94 -2.86 0.01
C ARG A 124 -13.21 -3.49 1.36
N ARG A 125 -12.19 -4.06 2.03
CA ARG A 125 -12.33 -4.66 3.36
C ARG A 125 -12.64 -3.62 4.42
N ILE A 126 -12.01 -2.45 4.37
CA ILE A 126 -12.31 -1.35 5.28
C ILE A 126 -13.77 -0.92 5.13
N VAL A 127 -14.26 -0.76 3.87
CA VAL A 127 -15.68 -0.44 3.62
C VAL A 127 -16.61 -1.51 4.16
N ASP A 128 -16.30 -2.80 3.90
CA ASP A 128 -17.13 -3.91 4.34
C ASP A 128 -17.21 -3.96 5.89
N HIS A 129 -16.09 -3.77 6.60
CA HIS A 129 -16.06 -3.77 8.07
C HIS A 129 -16.66 -2.51 8.68
N ALA A 130 -16.47 -1.35 8.09
CA ALA A 130 -17.03 -0.10 8.60
C ALA A 130 -18.58 -0.13 8.67
N GLY A 131 -19.22 -0.93 7.81
CA GLY A 131 -20.67 -1.14 7.85
C GLY A 131 -21.19 -1.82 9.12
N ASP A 132 -20.37 -2.63 9.77
CA ASP A 132 -20.69 -3.40 10.97
C ASP A 132 -20.27 -2.66 12.27
N LEU A 133 -19.50 -1.59 12.17
CA LEU A 133 -18.95 -0.88 13.30
C LEU A 133 -19.79 0.35 13.67
N LYS A 134 -19.85 0.66 14.97
CA LYS A 134 -20.43 1.92 15.45
C LYS A 134 -19.53 3.08 15.07
N ALA A 135 -20.13 4.23 14.70
CA ALA A 135 -19.36 5.44 14.41
C ALA A 135 -18.40 5.79 15.57
N GLY A 136 -17.22 6.27 15.21
CA GLY A 136 -16.16 6.58 16.18
C GLY A 136 -15.20 5.42 16.48
N TRP A 137 -15.29 4.31 15.72
CA TRP A 137 -14.32 3.21 15.82
C TRP A 137 -12.88 3.67 15.53
N SER A 138 -11.89 3.02 16.15
CA SER A 138 -10.49 3.40 16.01
C SER A 138 -9.78 2.59 14.92
N PHE A 139 -8.92 3.25 14.18
CA PHE A 139 -8.18 2.67 13.04
C PHE A 139 -6.68 2.94 13.15
N LEU A 140 -5.89 1.93 12.81
CA LEU A 140 -4.44 2.04 12.68
C LEU A 140 -4.01 1.58 11.29
N ASP A 141 -3.23 2.41 10.59
CA ASP A 141 -2.63 2.13 9.29
C ASP A 141 -1.12 1.98 9.39
N LEU A 142 -0.60 0.79 9.15
CA LEU A 142 0.83 0.46 9.23
C LEU A 142 1.47 0.51 7.85
N GLY A 143 2.48 1.36 7.68
CA GLY A 143 3.07 1.63 6.36
C GLY A 143 2.05 2.36 5.47
N THR A 144 1.63 3.54 5.92
CA THR A 144 0.48 4.25 5.35
C THR A 144 0.70 4.74 3.91
N GLY A 145 1.95 4.90 3.48
CA GLY A 145 2.30 5.35 2.14
C GLY A 145 1.62 6.68 1.79
N SER A 146 0.68 6.65 0.85
CA SER A 146 -0.09 7.83 0.43
C SER A 146 -1.14 8.31 1.44
N GLY A 147 -1.40 7.57 2.52
CA GLY A 147 -2.44 7.86 3.50
C GLY A 147 -3.85 7.40 3.09
N VAL A 148 -4.03 6.78 1.93
CA VAL A 148 -5.36 6.50 1.37
C VAL A 148 -6.22 5.61 2.24
N LEU A 149 -5.66 4.63 2.96
CA LEU A 149 -6.42 3.74 3.86
C LEU A 149 -6.88 4.50 5.11
N ALA A 150 -6.01 5.31 5.71
CA ALA A 150 -6.33 6.16 6.86
C ALA A 150 -7.41 7.20 6.50
N ILE A 151 -7.27 7.88 5.35
CA ILE A 151 -8.27 8.83 4.84
C ILE A 151 -9.61 8.13 4.63
N ALA A 152 -9.61 6.96 3.99
CA ALA A 152 -10.83 6.18 3.77
C ALA A 152 -11.49 5.77 5.08
N ALA A 153 -10.74 5.29 6.07
CA ALA A 153 -11.27 4.93 7.38
C ALA A 153 -11.95 6.14 8.06
N ARG A 154 -11.32 7.31 8.01
CA ARG A 154 -11.87 8.55 8.59
C ARG A 154 -13.21 8.94 7.94
N LEU A 155 -13.28 8.95 6.61
CA LEU A 155 -14.50 9.26 5.86
C LEU A 155 -15.62 8.22 6.08
N LEU A 156 -15.26 6.98 6.37
CA LEU A 156 -16.19 5.90 6.71
C LEU A 156 -16.65 5.93 8.18
N GLY A 157 -16.27 6.96 8.95
CA GLY A 157 -16.76 7.18 10.32
C GLY A 157 -15.82 6.69 11.43
N ALA A 158 -14.56 6.35 11.11
CA ALA A 158 -13.55 6.15 12.15
C ALA A 158 -13.34 7.45 12.94
N GLY A 159 -13.28 7.33 14.27
CA GLY A 159 -12.99 8.46 15.18
C GLY A 159 -11.48 8.64 15.32
N PRO A 160 -10.80 7.98 16.28
CA PRO A 160 -9.35 8.01 16.35
C PRO A 160 -8.75 7.25 15.18
N VAL A 161 -8.00 7.93 14.32
CA VAL A 161 -7.22 7.33 13.23
C VAL A 161 -5.75 7.68 13.44
N GLU A 162 -4.92 6.66 13.59
CA GLU A 162 -3.47 6.79 13.61
C GLU A 162 -2.90 6.08 12.38
N ALA A 163 -1.88 6.68 11.79
CA ALA A 163 -1.20 6.12 10.63
C ALA A 163 0.28 6.45 10.71
N PHE A 164 1.13 5.54 10.31
CA PHE A 164 2.55 5.83 10.27
C PHE A 164 3.27 5.16 9.10
N ASP A 165 4.39 5.71 8.75
CA ASP A 165 5.35 5.13 7.82
C ASP A 165 6.76 5.35 8.35
N PHE A 166 7.71 4.49 7.99
CA PHE A 166 9.11 4.68 8.35
C PHE A 166 9.79 5.69 7.42
N ASP A 167 9.20 5.97 6.26
CA ASP A 167 9.68 6.96 5.29
C ASP A 167 9.03 8.32 5.57
N ALA A 168 9.85 9.27 6.03
CA ALA A 168 9.43 10.66 6.26
C ALA A 168 8.76 11.30 5.03
N LYS A 169 9.16 10.91 3.81
CA LYS A 169 8.55 11.42 2.59
C LYS A 169 7.13 10.88 2.38
N ALA A 170 6.89 9.61 2.70
CA ALA A 170 5.55 9.04 2.70
C ALA A 170 4.65 9.75 3.72
N VAL A 171 5.15 10.04 4.92
CA VAL A 171 4.43 10.80 5.95
C VAL A 171 4.06 12.22 5.46
N GLU A 172 4.98 12.92 4.81
CA GLU A 172 4.70 14.24 4.21
C GLU A 172 3.55 14.14 3.19
N ILE A 173 3.64 13.19 2.26
CA ILE A 173 2.63 12.97 1.21
C ILE A 173 1.28 12.58 1.82
N ALA A 174 1.26 11.69 2.81
CA ALA A 174 0.03 11.29 3.50
C ALA A 174 -0.67 12.47 4.19
N ASN A 175 0.09 13.35 4.86
CA ASN A 175 -0.44 14.56 5.47
C ASN A 175 -1.01 15.55 4.42
N LEU A 176 -0.31 15.72 3.28
CA LEU A 176 -0.81 16.54 2.16
C LEU A 176 -2.11 15.96 1.60
N ASN A 177 -2.18 14.65 1.43
CA ASN A 177 -3.38 13.98 0.94
C ASN A 177 -4.53 14.05 1.96
N ALA A 178 -4.26 13.90 3.28
CA ALA A 178 -5.24 14.08 4.32
C ALA A 178 -5.83 15.50 4.29
N SER A 179 -4.99 16.52 4.17
CA SER A 179 -5.41 17.93 4.04
C SER A 179 -6.24 18.16 2.78
N ARG A 180 -5.81 17.61 1.64
CA ARG A 180 -6.54 17.72 0.35
C ARG A 180 -7.96 17.13 0.43
N ASN A 181 -8.12 16.07 1.21
CA ASN A 181 -9.41 15.39 1.36
C ASN A 181 -10.22 15.85 2.58
N GLY A 182 -9.84 16.96 3.22
CA GLY A 182 -10.59 17.58 4.31
C GLY A 182 -10.54 16.81 5.64
N VAL A 183 -9.53 15.95 5.84
CA VAL A 183 -9.35 15.12 7.04
C VAL A 183 -7.97 15.37 7.67
N ALA A 184 -7.57 16.62 7.77
CA ALA A 184 -6.26 17.02 8.32
C ALA A 184 -6.08 16.71 9.82
N ASP A 185 -7.11 16.24 10.49
CA ASP A 185 -7.11 15.84 11.91
C ASP A 185 -6.57 14.42 12.16
N LEU A 186 -6.11 13.73 11.13
CA LEU A 186 -5.49 12.41 11.27
C LEU A 186 -4.13 12.50 11.98
N ALA A 187 -3.85 11.56 12.88
CA ALA A 187 -2.53 11.43 13.49
C ALA A 187 -1.59 10.64 12.56
N ILE A 188 -0.93 11.33 11.64
CA ILE A 188 0.03 10.73 10.69
C ILE A 188 1.44 11.13 11.10
N PHE A 189 2.33 10.17 11.33
CA PHE A 189 3.67 10.41 11.87
C PHE A 189 4.70 9.38 11.38
N GLU A 190 5.98 9.73 11.51
CA GLU A 190 7.09 8.84 11.20
C GLU A 190 7.30 7.84 12.34
N ALA A 191 7.30 6.55 12.01
CA ALA A 191 7.63 5.47 12.93
C ALA A 191 7.98 4.19 12.19
N ASP A 192 8.84 3.37 12.82
CA ASP A 192 9.14 2.03 12.37
C ASP A 192 8.31 1.02 13.18
N VAL A 193 7.64 0.09 12.50
CA VAL A 193 6.79 -0.94 13.07
C VAL A 193 7.50 -1.77 14.15
N PHE A 194 8.81 -1.98 14.03
CA PHE A 194 9.60 -2.77 14.97
C PHE A 194 10.00 -2.01 16.25
N THR A 195 10.07 -0.70 16.17
CA THR A 195 10.54 0.15 17.29
C THR A 195 9.44 1.00 17.89
N TRP A 196 8.29 1.13 17.25
CA TRP A 196 7.17 1.94 17.72
C TRP A 196 6.59 1.40 19.04
N LYS A 197 6.66 2.24 20.07
CA LYS A 197 6.16 1.92 21.40
C LYS A 197 4.78 2.54 21.60
N ASN A 198 3.77 1.71 21.49
CA ASN A 198 2.39 2.13 21.70
C ASN A 198 1.66 1.19 22.67
N ARG A 199 0.77 1.77 23.50
CA ARG A 199 -0.11 1.01 24.42
C ARG A 199 -1.58 1.05 24.00
N LYS A 200 -1.92 1.87 23.00
CA LYS A 200 -3.28 1.94 22.47
C LYS A 200 -3.60 0.69 21.67
N LYS A 201 -4.89 0.35 21.67
CA LYS A 201 -5.43 -0.72 20.84
C LYS A 201 -6.53 -0.18 19.95
N PHE A 202 -6.67 -0.75 18.76
CA PHE A 202 -7.56 -0.28 17.72
C PHE A 202 -8.60 -1.36 17.37
N GLU A 203 -9.83 -0.95 17.01
CA GLU A 203 -10.86 -1.84 16.50
C GLU A 203 -10.46 -2.44 15.17
N VAL A 204 -9.83 -1.65 14.30
CA VAL A 204 -9.34 -2.14 13.00
C VAL A 204 -7.88 -1.72 12.83
N VAL A 205 -7.05 -2.68 12.44
CA VAL A 205 -5.65 -2.46 12.06
C VAL A 205 -5.46 -2.94 10.63
N ALA A 206 -4.90 -2.12 9.78
CA ALA A 206 -4.52 -2.48 8.41
C ALA A 206 -3.00 -2.44 8.24
N ALA A 207 -2.46 -3.42 7.54
CA ALA A 207 -1.06 -3.48 7.15
C ALA A 207 -0.96 -3.98 5.70
N ASN A 208 -0.60 -3.07 4.80
CA ASN A 208 -0.34 -3.39 3.40
C ASN A 208 1.16 -3.35 3.14
N LEU A 209 1.85 -4.37 3.67
CA LEU A 209 3.31 -4.46 3.74
C LEU A 209 3.82 -5.75 3.09
N PHE A 210 5.11 -5.83 2.83
CA PHE A 210 5.73 -7.06 2.33
C PHE A 210 5.59 -8.21 3.33
N SER A 211 5.49 -9.43 2.82
CA SER A 211 5.27 -10.63 3.61
C SER A 211 6.35 -10.84 4.70
N THR A 212 7.60 -10.55 4.39
CA THR A 212 8.72 -10.63 5.35
C THR A 212 8.51 -9.71 6.54
N VAL A 213 8.16 -8.46 6.27
CA VAL A 213 7.85 -7.46 7.32
C VAL A 213 6.63 -7.87 8.12
N LEU A 214 5.57 -8.37 7.47
CA LEU A 214 4.36 -8.83 8.14
C LEU A 214 4.66 -9.97 9.11
N ILE A 215 5.40 -11.00 8.67
CA ILE A 215 5.74 -12.17 9.49
C ILE A 215 6.48 -11.73 10.77
N GLU A 216 7.44 -10.84 10.65
CA GLU A 216 8.21 -10.35 11.79
C GLU A 216 7.39 -9.41 12.69
N ALA A 217 6.52 -8.58 12.12
CA ALA A 217 5.74 -7.59 12.85
C ALA A 217 4.47 -8.16 13.53
N LEU A 218 3.93 -9.30 13.07
CA LEU A 218 2.68 -9.87 13.58
C LEU A 218 2.61 -10.00 15.11
N PRO A 219 3.68 -10.41 15.85
CA PRO A 219 3.65 -10.44 17.32
C PRO A 219 3.49 -9.06 17.96
N LEU A 220 3.93 -7.98 17.28
CA LEU A 220 3.75 -6.60 17.73
C LEU A 220 2.35 -6.11 17.34
N ILE A 221 1.92 -6.36 16.12
CA ILE A 221 0.59 -6.00 15.62
C ILE A 221 -0.50 -6.56 16.52
N ARG A 222 -0.34 -7.80 17.02
CA ARG A 222 -1.31 -8.42 17.95
C ARG A 222 -1.54 -7.59 19.21
N LYS A 223 -0.55 -6.88 19.69
CA LYS A 223 -0.66 -6.01 20.87
C LYS A 223 -1.51 -4.77 20.61
N TRP A 224 -1.66 -4.36 19.36
CA TRP A 224 -2.36 -3.15 18.95
C TRP A 224 -3.80 -3.41 18.47
N VAL A 225 -4.18 -4.67 18.29
CA VAL A 225 -5.58 -5.01 17.95
C VAL A 225 -6.37 -5.25 19.23
N LYS A 226 -7.54 -4.60 19.37
CA LYS A 226 -8.48 -4.84 20.50
C LYS A 226 -9.00 -6.28 20.48
N PRO A 227 -9.45 -6.81 21.64
CA PRO A 227 -10.32 -7.99 21.64
C PRO A 227 -11.54 -7.75 20.76
N ALA A 228 -11.95 -8.73 19.98
CA ALA A 228 -12.97 -8.65 18.94
C ALA A 228 -12.67 -7.61 17.82
N GLY A 229 -11.42 -7.13 17.76
CA GLY A 229 -10.98 -6.22 16.70
C GLY A 229 -10.58 -6.98 15.43
N ARG A 230 -10.41 -6.24 14.35
CA ARG A 230 -10.12 -6.75 13.02
C ARG A 230 -8.72 -6.41 12.55
N LEU A 231 -8.02 -7.40 11.99
CA LEU A 231 -6.76 -7.20 11.27
C LEU A 231 -6.96 -7.42 9.78
N ILE A 232 -6.51 -6.46 8.96
CA ILE A 232 -6.48 -6.55 7.50
C ILE A 232 -5.02 -6.61 7.07
N LEU A 233 -4.61 -7.70 6.43
CA LEU A 233 -3.26 -7.88 5.88
C LEU A 233 -3.31 -7.87 4.36
N SER A 234 -2.36 -7.22 3.71
CA SER A 234 -2.17 -7.21 2.26
C SER A 234 -0.70 -6.96 1.90
N GLY A 235 -0.40 -6.91 0.59
CA GLY A 235 0.99 -6.88 0.13
C GLY A 235 1.63 -8.27 0.11
N ILE A 236 0.82 -9.32 0.23
CA ILE A 236 1.24 -10.70 0.36
C ILE A 236 1.21 -11.36 -1.02
N LEU A 237 2.32 -11.95 -1.47
CA LEU A 237 2.28 -12.81 -2.63
C LEU A 237 1.55 -14.12 -2.33
N PHE A 238 0.86 -14.63 -3.34
CA PHE A 238 0.10 -15.88 -3.19
C PHE A 238 0.98 -17.05 -2.73
N GLU A 239 2.21 -17.12 -3.20
CA GLU A 239 3.18 -18.14 -2.83
C GLU A 239 3.61 -18.07 -1.36
N GLN A 240 3.53 -16.88 -0.75
CA GLN A 240 3.90 -16.61 0.65
C GLN A 240 2.69 -16.62 1.59
N TRP A 241 1.48 -16.73 1.04
CA TRP A 241 0.24 -16.62 1.80
C TRP A 241 0.14 -17.62 2.95
N VAL A 242 0.53 -18.87 2.71
CA VAL A 242 0.42 -19.95 3.71
C VAL A 242 1.28 -19.62 4.94
N GLU A 243 2.48 -19.09 4.72
CA GLU A 243 3.42 -18.73 5.81
C GLU A 243 2.89 -17.54 6.62
N VAL A 244 2.41 -16.49 5.95
CA VAL A 244 1.83 -15.32 6.63
C VAL A 244 0.59 -15.70 7.42
N CYS A 245 -0.30 -16.54 6.86
CA CYS A 245 -1.51 -17.02 7.53
C CYS A 245 -1.16 -17.82 8.79
N ALA A 246 -0.25 -18.81 8.68
CA ALA A 246 0.19 -19.61 9.80
C ALA A 246 0.80 -18.73 10.92
N LYS A 247 1.61 -17.73 10.55
CA LYS A 247 2.18 -16.80 11.53
C LYS A 247 1.13 -15.95 12.22
N ALA A 248 0.10 -15.49 11.50
CA ALA A 248 -1.00 -14.73 12.10
C ALA A 248 -1.76 -15.60 13.12
N GLU A 249 -2.06 -16.86 12.77
CA GLU A 249 -2.73 -17.80 13.66
C GLU A 249 -1.86 -18.15 14.88
N GLU A 250 -0.55 -18.34 14.71
CA GLU A 250 0.41 -18.51 15.81
C GLU A 250 0.39 -17.32 16.78
N CYS A 251 0.20 -16.10 16.28
CA CYS A 251 0.05 -14.89 17.08
C CYS A 251 -1.34 -14.75 17.74
N GLY A 252 -2.23 -15.74 17.58
CA GLY A 252 -3.56 -15.78 18.18
C GLY A 252 -4.63 -15.02 17.39
N PHE A 253 -4.42 -14.76 16.12
CA PHE A 253 -5.48 -14.27 15.24
C PHE A 253 -6.31 -15.43 14.70
N ILE A 254 -7.59 -15.19 14.46
CA ILE A 254 -8.51 -16.16 13.86
C ILE A 254 -8.71 -15.76 12.39
N PHE A 255 -8.28 -16.62 11.48
CA PHE A 255 -8.50 -16.40 10.06
C PHE A 255 -9.98 -16.36 9.70
N LEU A 256 -10.41 -15.38 8.91
CA LEU A 256 -11.78 -15.25 8.43
C LEU A 256 -11.91 -15.61 6.96
N ASP A 257 -11.26 -14.83 6.13
CA ASP A 257 -11.28 -15.00 4.70
C ASP A 257 -10.08 -14.33 4.02
N HIS A 258 -9.81 -14.72 2.79
CA HIS A 258 -8.87 -14.01 1.93
C HIS A 258 -9.43 -13.84 0.52
N LYS A 259 -8.89 -12.86 -0.20
CA LYS A 259 -9.17 -12.65 -1.62
C LYS A 259 -7.86 -12.52 -2.38
N ARG A 260 -7.72 -13.33 -3.42
CA ARG A 260 -6.62 -13.23 -4.38
C ARG A 260 -7.00 -12.29 -5.53
N LYS A 261 -6.09 -11.39 -5.91
CA LYS A 261 -6.21 -10.54 -7.09
C LYS A 261 -4.87 -10.53 -7.85
N GLY A 262 -4.81 -11.26 -8.96
CA GLY A 262 -3.53 -11.54 -9.64
C GLY A 262 -2.61 -12.38 -8.77
N LYS A 263 -1.41 -11.91 -8.54
CA LYS A 263 -0.43 -12.55 -7.65
C LYS A 263 -0.62 -12.20 -6.16
N TRP A 264 -1.46 -11.23 -5.84
CA TRP A 264 -1.60 -10.64 -4.51
C TRP A 264 -2.75 -11.25 -3.70
N VAL A 265 -2.53 -11.41 -2.41
CA VAL A 265 -3.52 -11.82 -1.42
C VAL A 265 -3.79 -10.67 -0.44
N THR A 266 -5.06 -10.49 -0.11
CA THR A 266 -5.52 -9.64 0.98
C THR A 266 -6.42 -10.46 1.87
N ALA A 267 -6.18 -10.46 3.17
CA ALA A 267 -6.89 -11.29 4.14
C ALA A 267 -7.44 -10.47 5.31
N SER A 268 -8.46 -11.01 5.97
CA SER A 268 -9.00 -10.52 7.22
C SER A 268 -8.89 -11.56 8.31
N PHE A 269 -8.61 -11.08 9.52
CA PHE A 269 -8.52 -11.89 10.73
C PHE A 269 -9.26 -11.20 11.88
N ASP A 270 -9.84 -11.98 12.79
CA ASP A 270 -10.33 -11.50 14.07
C ASP A 270 -9.28 -11.67 15.17
N ALA A 271 -9.28 -10.74 16.13
CA ALA A 271 -8.54 -10.88 17.37
C ALA A 271 -9.51 -11.32 18.48
N PRO A 272 -9.31 -12.50 19.08
CA PRO A 272 -10.13 -12.98 20.18
C PRO A 272 -9.94 -12.14 21.46
#